data_73461e89e4377bd14b06f6ea5ddf94a3
#
_entry.id   73461e89e4377bd14b06f6ea5ddf94a3
#
_cell.length_a   1.000
_cell.length_b   1.000
_cell.length_c   1.000
_cell.angle_alpha   90.00
_cell.angle_beta   90.00
_cell.angle_gamma   90.00
#
_symmetry.space_group_name_H-M   'P 1'
#
loop_
_entity.id
_entity.type
_entity.pdbx_description
1 polymer ?
#
loop_
_entity_poly.entity_id
_entity_poly.type
_entity_poly.pdbx_seq_one_letter_code
_entity_poly.pdbx_strand_id
1 'polypeptide(L)'
;MKRIIVTFALIAAAGCASSSPQQKTAPAPQPPSFSPSYGFEMGHSTVGVIPSAILHDGARNKDLEVSIEYPTRGSGPFPIIIFSPGYGGSSHAYEALIAYWTSYGYVCIRPSHKDAGALHDTMNDLLAMQPQDRRQSMRGRDREPAKSAAQARPGPNPAEMIWEKEREPQWSDRVRDVILILDSLNDLEKNFPELAGKMDHARIGVGGHSYGAFTAMLTAGAKTFGNPPLTFADARVKAIIAMSPQGVSTNRGLTADSWRNMHVPAMFMTGSRDYGANETEGPDWRRTAYEDSPAGDKYFVLIRGAGHMTFTGIASGLGEQYDRTREAPLTDPRTGQVLNPMPQDNRNGPPINDRGAVNSIRSISLMFWDAHLKDKKDAKALLDPTKFSGSVELMKK
;
A
#
# COMPACT_ATOMS: atom_id res chain seq x y z
N MET A 1 -25.41 -12.77 -92.22
CA MET A 1 -24.84 -13.03 -90.92
C MET A 1 -23.85 -11.94 -90.63
N LYS A 2 -24.21 -10.92 -89.84
CA LYS A 2 -23.36 -9.80 -89.52
C LYS A 2 -22.94 -9.97 -88.02
N ARG A 3 -21.64 -10.12 -87.80
CA ARG A 3 -21.06 -10.15 -86.45
C ARG A 3 -20.88 -8.71 -85.95
N ILE A 4 -21.44 -8.38 -84.83
CA ILE A 4 -21.21 -7.10 -84.09
C ILE A 4 -20.14 -7.34 -83.10
N ILE A 5 -19.04 -6.58 -83.21
CA ILE A 5 -17.93 -6.54 -82.24
C ILE A 5 -18.26 -5.36 -81.28
N VAL A 6 -18.40 -5.68 -79.99
CA VAL A 6 -18.55 -4.67 -78.92
C VAL A 6 -17.21 -4.47 -78.27
N THR A 7 -16.67 -3.28 -78.40
CA THR A 7 -15.41 -2.88 -77.78
C THR A 7 -15.73 -2.32 -76.37
N PHE A 8 -15.20 -2.95 -75.33
CA PHE A 8 -15.26 -2.42 -73.97
C PHE A 8 -14.07 -1.47 -73.71
N ALA A 9 -14.39 -0.22 -73.46
CA ALA A 9 -13.39 0.77 -72.98
C ALA A 9 -13.24 0.63 -71.48
N LEU A 10 -12.01 0.29 -71.01
CA LEU A 10 -11.65 0.37 -69.60
C LEU A 10 -11.37 1.82 -69.22
N ILE A 11 -12.18 2.38 -68.32
CA ILE A 11 -11.88 3.67 -67.65
C ILE A 11 -11.06 3.34 -66.41
N ALA A 12 -9.77 3.69 -66.41
CA ALA A 12 -8.92 3.63 -65.22
C ALA A 12 -9.23 4.82 -64.29
N ALA A 13 -9.91 4.57 -63.19
CA ALA A 13 -10.05 5.57 -62.11
C ALA A 13 -8.76 5.61 -61.26
N ALA A 14 -8.01 6.71 -61.36
CA ALA A 14 -6.89 6.99 -60.49
C ALA A 14 -7.43 7.39 -59.11
N GLY A 15 -7.39 6.44 -58.15
CA GLY A 15 -7.69 6.68 -56.77
C GLY A 15 -6.51 7.42 -56.07
N CYS A 16 -6.71 8.71 -55.74
CA CYS A 16 -5.82 9.39 -54.83
C CYS A 16 -5.93 8.73 -53.43
N ALA A 17 -4.92 7.95 -53.05
CA ALA A 17 -4.77 7.48 -51.69
C ALA A 17 -4.25 8.65 -50.85
N SER A 18 -5.13 9.26 -50.05
CA SER A 18 -4.74 10.20 -49.00
C SER A 18 -4.08 9.39 -47.86
N SER A 19 -2.77 9.45 -47.76
CA SER A 19 -2.03 8.93 -46.62
C SER A 19 -2.33 9.80 -45.40
N SER A 20 -3.15 9.29 -44.49
CA SER A 20 -3.31 9.88 -43.16
C SER A 20 -1.96 9.81 -42.42
N PRO A 21 -1.54 10.89 -41.73
CA PRO A 21 -0.28 10.86 -40.98
C PRO A 21 -0.42 9.81 -39.87
N GLN A 22 0.46 8.82 -39.87
CA GLN A 22 0.60 7.90 -38.75
C GLN A 22 0.99 8.70 -37.51
N GLN A 23 0.08 8.81 -36.58
CA GLN A 23 0.31 9.36 -35.25
C GLN A 23 1.35 8.47 -34.56
N LYS A 24 2.57 8.98 -34.38
CA LYS A 24 3.60 8.31 -33.57
C LYS A 24 3.04 8.17 -32.16
N THR A 25 2.64 6.96 -31.78
CA THR A 25 2.32 6.62 -30.42
C THR A 25 3.55 6.92 -29.55
N ALA A 26 3.39 7.75 -28.54
CA ALA A 26 4.44 7.99 -27.55
C ALA A 26 4.86 6.65 -26.96
N PRO A 27 6.17 6.41 -26.75
CA PRO A 27 6.63 5.17 -26.13
C PRO A 27 5.99 5.03 -24.75
N ALA A 28 5.56 3.80 -24.42
CA ALA A 28 5.04 3.48 -23.09
C ALA A 28 6.02 3.97 -22.01
N PRO A 29 5.53 4.54 -20.89
CA PRO A 29 6.39 4.98 -19.80
C PRO A 29 7.27 3.82 -19.35
N GLN A 30 8.59 4.01 -19.48
CA GLN A 30 9.54 3.01 -19.01
C GLN A 30 9.51 2.98 -17.47
N PRO A 31 9.65 1.80 -16.86
CA PRO A 31 9.84 1.72 -15.43
C PRO A 31 11.09 2.55 -15.04
N PRO A 32 11.09 3.20 -13.85
CA PRO A 32 12.23 3.96 -13.41
C PRO A 32 13.48 3.08 -13.44
N SER A 33 14.57 3.60 -14.01
CA SER A 33 15.86 2.92 -14.01
C SER A 33 16.46 3.02 -12.61
N PHE A 34 16.22 2.04 -11.77
CA PHE A 34 16.86 1.95 -10.47
C PHE A 34 18.35 1.65 -10.61
N SER A 35 19.16 2.17 -9.68
CA SER A 35 20.55 1.73 -9.54
C SER A 35 20.59 0.19 -9.41
N PRO A 36 21.59 -0.49 -9.99
CA PRO A 36 21.73 -1.94 -9.84
C PRO A 36 21.69 -2.44 -8.40
N SER A 37 22.06 -1.58 -7.43
CA SER A 37 22.00 -1.88 -5.99
C SER A 37 20.59 -1.97 -5.42
N TYR A 38 19.57 -1.44 -6.11
CA TYR A 38 18.17 -1.40 -5.68
C TYR A 38 17.26 -2.00 -6.75
N GLY A 39 17.70 -3.12 -7.33
CA GLY A 39 16.87 -3.93 -8.22
C GLY A 39 15.71 -4.60 -7.47
N PHE A 40 14.88 -5.28 -8.20
CA PHE A 40 13.75 -6.05 -7.67
C PHE A 40 14.12 -7.50 -7.38
N GLU A 41 15.35 -7.89 -7.64
CA GLU A 41 15.88 -9.22 -7.32
C GLU A 41 16.16 -9.36 -5.83
N MET A 42 16.16 -10.59 -5.36
CA MET A 42 16.51 -10.89 -3.96
C MET A 42 17.95 -10.48 -3.68
N GLY A 43 18.21 -10.03 -2.46
CA GLY A 43 19.55 -9.71 -1.99
C GLY A 43 20.42 -10.96 -1.80
N HIS A 44 21.62 -10.75 -1.26
CA HIS A 44 22.64 -11.80 -1.15
C HIS A 44 22.47 -12.78 0.02
N SER A 45 21.62 -12.45 0.99
CA SER A 45 21.39 -13.33 2.13
C SER A 45 20.24 -14.31 1.88
N THR A 46 20.47 -15.56 2.22
CA THR A 46 19.37 -16.51 2.36
C THR A 46 18.54 -16.18 3.59
N VAL A 47 17.24 -16.47 3.52
CA VAL A 47 16.25 -16.11 4.54
C VAL A 47 16.02 -17.32 5.44
N GLY A 48 16.24 -17.15 6.75
CA GLY A 48 15.77 -18.07 7.79
C GLY A 48 14.40 -17.61 8.27
N VAL A 49 13.57 -18.53 8.70
CA VAL A 49 12.19 -18.26 9.14
C VAL A 49 11.91 -18.97 10.46
N ILE A 50 11.44 -18.22 11.44
CA ILE A 50 10.72 -18.73 12.61
C ILE A 50 9.25 -18.48 12.33
N PRO A 51 8.49 -19.52 11.94
CA PRO A 51 7.14 -19.33 11.41
C PRO A 51 6.15 -18.90 12.49
N SER A 52 6.40 -19.26 13.75
CA SER A 52 5.54 -18.90 14.87
C SER A 52 6.37 -18.78 16.15
N ALA A 53 6.30 -17.62 16.78
CA ALA A 53 6.73 -17.40 18.16
C ALA A 53 5.59 -16.74 18.91
N ILE A 54 5.37 -17.14 20.15
CA ILE A 54 4.29 -16.61 21.00
C ILE A 54 4.89 -15.63 22.01
N LEU A 55 4.35 -14.41 22.02
CA LEU A 55 4.66 -13.38 23.01
C LEU A 55 3.47 -13.24 23.95
N HIS A 56 3.69 -13.39 25.25
CA HIS A 56 2.64 -13.27 26.23
C HIS A 56 2.57 -11.84 26.80
N ASP A 57 1.43 -11.19 26.64
CA ASP A 57 1.11 -9.90 27.29
C ASP A 57 0.32 -10.14 28.57
N GLY A 58 1.01 -10.18 29.70
CA GLY A 58 0.37 -10.40 31.00
C GLY A 58 -0.61 -9.28 31.39
N ALA A 59 -0.38 -8.04 30.94
CA ALA A 59 -1.28 -6.92 31.25
C ALA A 59 -2.61 -7.01 30.54
N ARG A 60 -2.63 -7.58 29.32
CA ARG A 60 -3.85 -7.78 28.52
C ARG A 60 -4.37 -9.21 28.59
N ASN A 61 -3.65 -10.11 29.27
CA ASN A 61 -3.90 -11.56 29.27
C ASN A 61 -4.11 -12.09 27.84
N LYS A 62 -3.13 -11.79 26.97
CA LYS A 62 -3.21 -12.05 25.54
C LYS A 62 -1.91 -12.70 25.05
N ASP A 63 -2.04 -13.71 24.22
CA ASP A 63 -0.95 -14.27 23.45
C ASP A 63 -0.93 -13.63 22.06
N LEU A 64 0.23 -13.16 21.65
CA LEU A 64 0.48 -12.60 20.34
C LEU A 64 1.39 -13.54 19.57
N GLU A 65 0.87 -14.11 18.49
CA GLU A 65 1.70 -14.84 17.53
C GLU A 65 2.45 -13.89 16.62
N VAL A 66 3.76 -14.14 16.45
CA VAL A 66 4.60 -13.42 15.48
C VAL A 66 5.36 -14.42 14.60
N SER A 67 5.58 -14.07 13.33
CA SER A 67 6.58 -14.73 12.49
C SER A 67 7.82 -13.84 12.38
N ILE A 68 9.00 -14.47 12.29
CA ILE A 68 10.27 -13.75 12.22
C ILE A 68 11.07 -14.29 11.04
N GLU A 69 11.46 -13.39 10.14
CA GLU A 69 12.39 -13.67 9.07
C GLU A 69 13.72 -12.98 9.34
N TYR A 70 14.82 -13.69 9.14
CA TYR A 70 16.15 -13.20 9.49
C TYR A 70 17.20 -13.63 8.45
N PRO A 71 18.27 -12.83 8.25
CA PRO A 71 19.38 -13.21 7.39
C PRO A 71 20.15 -14.38 7.99
N THR A 72 20.35 -15.45 7.23
CA THR A 72 21.16 -16.60 7.70
C THR A 72 22.66 -16.39 7.46
N ARG A 73 23.03 -15.45 6.59
CA ARG A 73 24.42 -15.05 6.30
C ARG A 73 24.71 -13.68 6.87
N GLY A 74 25.97 -13.47 7.27
CA GLY A 74 26.42 -12.23 7.91
C GLY A 74 26.38 -12.32 9.44
N SER A 75 27.25 -11.55 10.08
CA SER A 75 27.41 -11.58 11.55
C SER A 75 26.37 -10.77 12.30
N GLY A 76 25.64 -9.87 11.61
CA GLY A 76 24.76 -8.90 12.30
C GLY A 76 25.56 -7.86 13.12
N PRO A 77 24.94 -7.13 14.06
CA PRO A 77 23.49 -7.08 14.20
C PRO A 77 22.80 -6.38 13.00
N PHE A 78 21.64 -6.85 12.63
CA PHE A 78 20.84 -6.32 11.53
C PHE A 78 19.73 -5.41 12.04
N PRO A 79 19.43 -4.28 11.36
CA PRO A 79 18.26 -3.47 11.70
C PRO A 79 16.97 -4.29 11.67
N ILE A 80 16.04 -3.89 12.53
CA ILE A 80 14.77 -4.59 12.70
C ILE A 80 13.67 -3.82 11.96
N ILE A 81 12.79 -4.56 11.26
CA ILE A 81 11.55 -4.03 10.70
C ILE A 81 10.39 -4.81 11.33
N ILE A 82 9.54 -4.12 12.08
CA ILE A 82 8.25 -4.67 12.51
C ILE A 82 7.21 -4.26 11.48
N PHE A 83 6.53 -5.24 10.86
CA PHE A 83 5.55 -4.95 9.81
C PHE A 83 4.15 -5.38 10.24
N SER A 84 3.27 -4.39 10.46
CA SER A 84 1.87 -4.59 10.81
C SER A 84 1.03 -4.85 9.56
N PRO A 85 0.37 -6.02 9.45
CA PRO A 85 -0.49 -6.36 8.31
C PRO A 85 -1.72 -5.46 8.20
N GLY A 86 -2.37 -5.44 7.02
CA GLY A 86 -3.70 -4.88 6.83
C GLY A 86 -4.75 -5.62 7.65
N TYR A 87 -6.00 -5.11 7.63
CA TYR A 87 -7.11 -5.75 8.34
C TYR A 87 -7.29 -7.21 7.91
N GLY A 88 -7.42 -8.10 8.86
CA GLY A 88 -7.59 -9.53 8.63
C GLY A 88 -6.31 -10.28 8.23
N GLY A 89 -5.19 -9.58 8.03
CA GLY A 89 -3.90 -10.19 7.70
C GLY A 89 -3.23 -10.83 8.92
N SER A 90 -2.64 -12.01 8.74
CA SER A 90 -1.86 -12.73 9.76
C SER A 90 -0.37 -12.42 9.68
N SER A 91 0.40 -12.98 10.60
CA SER A 91 1.87 -12.99 10.60
C SER A 91 2.49 -13.62 9.34
N HIS A 92 1.73 -14.36 8.55
CA HIS A 92 2.17 -14.95 7.28
C HIS A 92 1.84 -14.11 6.05
N ALA A 93 1.12 -13.00 6.21
CA ALA A 93 0.86 -12.10 5.08
C ALA A 93 2.15 -11.36 4.64
N TYR A 94 2.20 -10.89 3.39
CA TYR A 94 3.30 -10.10 2.82
C TYR A 94 4.66 -10.83 2.71
N GLU A 95 4.69 -12.15 2.71
CA GLU A 95 5.93 -12.96 2.70
C GLU A 95 6.93 -12.50 1.64
N ALA A 96 6.49 -12.26 0.41
CA ALA A 96 7.38 -11.87 -0.69
C ALA A 96 8.07 -10.51 -0.49
N LEU A 97 7.42 -9.57 0.18
CA LEU A 97 7.99 -8.26 0.52
C LEU A 97 8.97 -8.39 1.69
N ILE A 98 8.58 -9.13 2.69
CA ILE A 98 9.37 -9.35 3.91
C ILE A 98 10.64 -10.15 3.58
N ALA A 99 10.53 -11.25 2.84
CA ALA A 99 11.68 -12.02 2.37
C ALA A 99 12.65 -11.16 1.53
N TYR A 100 12.11 -10.24 0.71
CA TYR A 100 12.92 -9.30 -0.04
C TYR A 100 13.76 -8.41 0.90
N TRP A 101 13.17 -7.73 1.89
CA TRP A 101 13.93 -6.92 2.84
C TRP A 101 14.91 -7.74 3.66
N THR A 102 14.51 -8.93 4.11
CA THR A 102 15.36 -9.85 4.87
C THR A 102 16.59 -10.26 4.07
N SER A 103 16.43 -10.54 2.76
CA SER A 103 17.55 -10.89 1.89
C SER A 103 18.60 -9.78 1.74
N TYR A 104 18.20 -8.55 2.02
CA TYR A 104 19.09 -7.37 2.06
C TYR A 104 19.64 -7.05 3.46
N GLY A 105 19.43 -7.92 4.44
CA GLY A 105 20.04 -7.80 5.77
C GLY A 105 19.18 -7.00 6.76
N TYR A 106 17.91 -7.38 6.89
CA TYR A 106 16.99 -6.95 7.93
C TYR A 106 16.43 -8.14 8.68
N VAL A 107 16.21 -8.01 9.97
CA VAL A 107 15.33 -8.91 10.72
C VAL A 107 13.92 -8.35 10.63
N CYS A 108 12.97 -9.14 10.15
CA CYS A 108 11.60 -8.70 9.96
C CYS A 108 10.65 -9.48 10.88
N ILE A 109 9.80 -8.80 11.63
CA ILE A 109 8.86 -9.39 12.57
C ILE A 109 7.46 -8.97 12.20
N ARG A 110 6.52 -9.93 12.06
CA ARG A 110 5.11 -9.68 11.72
C ARG A 110 4.18 -10.27 12.77
N PRO A 111 3.28 -9.50 13.37
CA PRO A 111 2.27 -10.03 14.29
C PRO A 111 1.03 -10.55 13.56
N SER A 112 0.37 -11.55 14.18
CA SER A 112 -1.05 -11.86 13.96
C SER A 112 -1.88 -11.06 14.98
N HIS A 113 -2.39 -9.89 14.57
CA HIS A 113 -3.26 -9.09 15.44
C HIS A 113 -4.58 -9.82 15.73
N LYS A 114 -5.37 -9.32 16.68
CA LYS A 114 -6.66 -9.91 17.07
C LYS A 114 -7.63 -10.13 15.91
N ASP A 115 -7.55 -9.29 14.89
CA ASP A 115 -8.40 -9.39 13.69
C ASP A 115 -7.81 -10.32 12.60
N ALA A 116 -6.70 -11.02 12.86
CA ALA A 116 -6.15 -11.98 11.91
C ALA A 116 -7.19 -13.07 11.58
N GLY A 117 -7.42 -13.29 10.29
CA GLY A 117 -8.46 -14.21 9.82
C GLY A 117 -9.84 -13.58 9.60
N ALA A 118 -10.15 -12.43 10.19
CA ALA A 118 -11.47 -11.80 10.08
C ALA A 118 -11.92 -11.52 8.63
N LEU A 119 -10.98 -11.27 7.72
CA LEU A 119 -11.29 -11.11 6.30
C LEU A 119 -11.75 -12.43 5.66
N HIS A 120 -11.14 -13.55 6.07
CA HIS A 120 -11.52 -14.88 5.61
C HIS A 120 -12.92 -15.24 6.11
N ASP A 121 -13.21 -14.97 7.37
CA ASP A 121 -14.52 -15.21 7.99
C ASP A 121 -15.60 -14.36 7.32
N THR A 122 -15.33 -13.07 7.09
CA THR A 122 -16.25 -12.18 6.36
C THR A 122 -16.50 -12.66 4.93
N MET A 123 -15.47 -13.17 4.22
CA MET A 123 -15.63 -13.74 2.89
C MET A 123 -16.46 -15.04 2.92
N ASN A 124 -16.25 -15.90 3.91
CA ASN A 124 -17.04 -17.11 4.09
C ASN A 124 -18.50 -16.78 4.38
N ASP A 125 -18.78 -15.80 5.23
CA ASP A 125 -20.13 -15.31 5.51
C ASP A 125 -20.80 -14.77 4.24
N LEU A 126 -20.09 -13.97 3.44
CA LEU A 126 -20.57 -13.47 2.15
C LEU A 126 -20.82 -14.62 1.16
N LEU A 127 -20.00 -15.66 1.18
CA LEU A 127 -20.18 -16.84 0.32
C LEU A 127 -21.36 -17.72 0.79
N ALA A 128 -21.63 -17.77 2.08
CA ALA A 128 -22.76 -18.48 2.67
C ALA A 128 -24.12 -17.79 2.44
N MET A 129 -24.13 -16.46 2.13
CA MET A 129 -25.35 -15.73 1.82
C MET A 129 -26.01 -16.26 0.54
N GLN A 130 -27.35 -16.29 0.52
CA GLN A 130 -28.12 -16.67 -0.66
C GLN A 130 -27.83 -15.72 -1.84
N PRO A 131 -27.85 -16.20 -3.10
CA PRO A 131 -27.52 -15.37 -4.27
C PRO A 131 -28.32 -14.08 -4.41
N GLN A 132 -29.55 -14.06 -3.92
CA GLN A 132 -30.42 -12.88 -3.88
C GLN A 132 -29.93 -11.81 -2.88
N ASP A 133 -29.47 -12.25 -1.72
CA ASP A 133 -28.93 -11.36 -0.67
C ASP A 133 -27.56 -10.82 -1.06
N ARG A 134 -26.72 -11.63 -1.72
CA ARG A 134 -25.49 -11.17 -2.37
C ARG A 134 -25.72 -10.10 -3.42
N ARG A 135 -26.75 -10.26 -4.27
CA ARG A 135 -27.11 -9.27 -5.30
C ARG A 135 -27.58 -7.96 -4.68
N GLN A 136 -28.22 -8.01 -3.54
CA GLN A 136 -28.69 -6.82 -2.81
C GLN A 136 -27.54 -6.09 -2.11
N SER A 137 -26.62 -6.83 -1.52
CA SER A 137 -25.35 -6.33 -0.95
C SER A 137 -24.42 -5.71 -2.02
N MET A 138 -24.38 -6.30 -3.23
CA MET A 138 -23.58 -5.79 -4.35
C MET A 138 -24.29 -4.71 -5.18
N ARG A 139 -25.63 -4.71 -5.26
CA ARG A 139 -26.42 -3.72 -6.03
C ARG A 139 -26.43 -2.31 -5.45
N GLY A 140 -25.91 -2.11 -4.24
CA GLY A 140 -25.65 -0.76 -3.70
C GLY A 140 -24.57 -0.01 -4.50
N ARG A 141 -23.90 -0.67 -5.46
CA ARG A 141 -22.76 -0.13 -6.21
C ARG A 141 -23.05 0.33 -7.64
N ASP A 142 -24.17 -0.10 -8.27
CA ASP A 142 -24.40 0.08 -9.71
C ASP A 142 -25.72 0.78 -10.04
N ARG A 143 -26.14 1.79 -9.29
CA ARG A 143 -27.29 2.59 -9.72
C ARG A 143 -26.85 3.90 -10.35
N GLU A 144 -27.11 4.02 -11.67
CA GLU A 144 -27.27 5.30 -12.33
C GLU A 144 -28.26 6.20 -11.55
N PRO A 145 -28.07 7.53 -11.54
CA PRO A 145 -28.96 8.42 -10.80
C PRO A 145 -30.36 8.40 -11.40
N ALA A 146 -31.25 7.56 -10.87
CA ALA A 146 -32.67 7.66 -11.14
C ALA A 146 -33.20 8.98 -10.55
N LYS A 147 -33.70 9.84 -11.42
CA LYS A 147 -34.44 11.06 -11.08
C LYS A 147 -35.71 10.65 -10.33
N SER A 148 -35.64 10.52 -9.03
CA SER A 148 -36.74 10.41 -8.06
C SER A 148 -36.51 9.31 -7.01
N ALA A 149 -35.54 9.50 -6.13
CA ALA A 149 -35.44 8.66 -4.93
C ALA A 149 -34.96 9.50 -3.73
N ALA A 150 -35.74 10.47 -3.38
CA ALA A 150 -35.70 11.00 -2.03
C ALA A 150 -36.32 9.96 -1.09
N GLN A 151 -35.54 8.93 -0.63
CA GLN A 151 -35.87 8.12 0.57
C GLN A 151 -35.29 6.70 0.64
N ALA A 152 -34.31 6.34 -0.15
CA ALA A 152 -33.58 5.11 0.16
C ALA A 152 -32.15 5.49 0.58
N ARG A 153 -31.88 5.62 1.88
CA ARG A 153 -30.51 5.61 2.39
C ARG A 153 -29.89 4.29 1.95
N PRO A 154 -28.75 4.28 1.24
CA PRO A 154 -28.03 3.04 1.03
C PRO A 154 -27.72 2.44 2.40
N GLY A 155 -27.92 1.15 2.57
CA GLY A 155 -27.52 0.46 3.79
C GLY A 155 -26.01 0.67 4.03
N PRO A 156 -25.56 0.64 5.28
CA PRO A 156 -24.17 0.89 5.62
C PRO A 156 -23.27 -0.08 4.83
N ASN A 157 -22.16 0.45 4.30
CA ASN A 157 -21.15 -0.34 3.61
C ASN A 157 -20.61 -1.41 4.59
N PRO A 158 -20.53 -2.70 4.21
CA PRO A 158 -19.99 -3.74 5.08
C PRO A 158 -18.61 -3.41 5.67
N ALA A 159 -17.74 -2.75 4.93
CA ALA A 159 -16.45 -2.28 5.43
C ALA A 159 -16.58 -1.14 6.46
N GLU A 160 -17.57 -0.27 6.33
CA GLU A 160 -17.89 0.75 7.34
C GLU A 160 -18.49 0.11 8.60
N MET A 161 -19.36 -0.89 8.45
CA MET A 161 -19.91 -1.64 9.59
C MET A 161 -18.83 -2.35 10.40
N ILE A 162 -17.82 -2.93 9.70
CA ILE A 162 -16.66 -3.54 10.34
C ILE A 162 -15.85 -2.48 11.10
N TRP A 163 -15.60 -1.33 10.48
CA TRP A 163 -14.93 -0.18 11.11
C TRP A 163 -15.70 0.34 12.32
N GLU A 164 -17.03 0.43 12.23
CA GLU A 164 -17.85 0.98 13.31
C GLU A 164 -17.95 0.07 14.53
N LYS A 165 -17.94 -1.22 14.31
CA LYS A 165 -18.10 -2.20 15.39
C LYS A 165 -16.85 -2.39 16.25
N GLU A 166 -15.66 -2.00 15.72
CA GLU A 166 -14.37 -2.38 16.31
C GLU A 166 -13.42 -1.18 16.55
N ARG A 167 -13.94 0.05 16.57
CA ARG A 167 -13.20 1.31 16.47
C ARG A 167 -12.03 1.50 17.43
N GLU A 168 -12.25 1.59 18.71
CA GLU A 168 -11.20 2.05 19.64
C GLU A 168 -10.36 0.91 20.23
N PRO A 169 -10.94 -0.19 20.68
CA PRO A 169 -10.16 -1.23 21.31
C PRO A 169 -9.09 -1.82 20.38
N GLN A 170 -9.40 -1.96 19.09
CA GLN A 170 -8.47 -2.56 18.13
C GLN A 170 -7.32 -1.65 17.74
N TRP A 171 -7.54 -0.35 17.59
CA TRP A 171 -6.44 0.56 17.24
C TRP A 171 -5.37 0.57 18.32
N SER A 172 -5.81 0.72 19.58
CA SER A 172 -4.89 0.68 20.71
C SER A 172 -4.28 -0.71 20.89
N ASP A 173 -5.04 -1.77 20.63
CA ASP A 173 -4.57 -3.15 20.77
C ASP A 173 -3.45 -3.47 19.76
N ARG A 174 -3.63 -3.09 18.49
CA ARG A 174 -2.59 -3.29 17.46
C ARG A 174 -1.29 -2.55 17.75
N VAL A 175 -1.38 -1.30 18.23
CA VAL A 175 -0.18 -0.55 18.62
C VAL A 175 0.49 -1.17 19.81
N ARG A 176 -0.27 -1.62 20.83
CA ARG A 176 0.28 -2.34 21.99
C ARG A 176 0.92 -3.67 21.60
N ASP A 177 0.43 -4.33 20.55
CA ASP A 177 1.09 -5.52 19.99
C ASP A 177 2.48 -5.18 19.44
N VAL A 178 2.62 -4.05 18.74
CA VAL A 178 3.93 -3.58 18.27
C VAL A 178 4.84 -3.24 19.46
N ILE A 179 4.32 -2.57 20.50
CA ILE A 179 5.07 -2.27 21.71
C ILE A 179 5.51 -3.56 22.42
N LEU A 180 4.62 -4.55 22.53
CA LEU A 180 4.96 -5.87 23.08
C LEU A 180 6.14 -6.51 22.34
N ILE A 181 6.14 -6.46 21.00
CA ILE A 181 7.27 -6.97 20.21
C ILE A 181 8.56 -6.20 20.57
N LEU A 182 8.49 -4.87 20.63
CA LEU A 182 9.64 -4.03 21.02
C LEU A 182 10.16 -4.36 22.43
N ASP A 183 9.28 -4.68 23.37
CA ASP A 183 9.62 -5.05 24.74
C ASP A 183 10.20 -6.48 24.83
N SER A 184 9.85 -7.34 23.88
CA SER A 184 10.22 -8.77 23.88
C SER A 184 11.47 -9.09 23.05
N LEU A 185 12.15 -8.12 22.44
CA LEU A 185 13.28 -8.39 21.53
C LEU A 185 14.40 -9.19 22.21
N ASN A 186 14.74 -8.88 23.47
CA ASN A 186 15.75 -9.62 24.23
C ASN A 186 15.31 -11.08 24.51
N ASP A 187 14.04 -11.29 24.81
CA ASP A 187 13.52 -12.63 25.07
C ASP A 187 13.46 -13.46 23.78
N LEU A 188 13.17 -12.83 22.64
CA LEU A 188 13.26 -13.49 21.34
C LEU A 188 14.67 -13.96 21.03
N GLU A 189 15.72 -13.12 21.25
CA GLU A 189 17.10 -13.55 21.06
C GLU A 189 17.53 -14.67 22.02
N LYS A 190 17.02 -14.63 23.25
CA LYS A 190 17.29 -15.67 24.24
C LYS A 190 16.61 -17.02 23.92
N ASN A 191 15.37 -16.95 23.44
CA ASN A 191 14.55 -18.16 23.23
C ASN A 191 14.81 -18.80 21.85
N PHE A 192 15.34 -18.02 20.90
CA PHE A 192 15.64 -18.50 19.54
C PHE A 192 17.14 -18.31 19.26
N PRO A 193 17.96 -19.36 19.41
CA PRO A 193 19.41 -19.30 19.21
C PRO A 193 19.82 -18.75 17.83
N GLU A 194 18.94 -18.91 16.82
CA GLU A 194 19.14 -18.41 15.47
C GLU A 194 19.18 -16.88 15.42
N LEU A 195 18.56 -16.19 16.38
CA LEU A 195 18.50 -14.74 16.48
C LEU A 195 19.60 -14.15 17.37
N ALA A 196 20.31 -14.98 18.14
CA ALA A 196 21.28 -14.52 19.11
C ALA A 196 22.33 -13.57 18.50
N GLY A 197 22.35 -12.32 18.95
CA GLY A 197 23.24 -11.26 18.47
C GLY A 197 22.97 -10.77 17.05
N LYS A 198 21.84 -11.12 16.47
CA LYS A 198 21.47 -10.70 15.10
C LYS A 198 20.60 -9.45 15.04
N MET A 199 19.99 -9.02 16.13
CA MET A 199 19.05 -7.91 16.14
C MET A 199 19.71 -6.61 16.63
N ASP A 200 19.59 -5.54 15.85
CA ASP A 200 20.04 -4.21 16.25
C ASP A 200 18.89 -3.43 16.88
N HIS A 201 18.84 -3.47 18.19
CA HIS A 201 17.81 -2.80 18.99
C HIS A 201 17.85 -1.26 18.92
N ALA A 202 18.92 -0.67 18.37
CA ALA A 202 19.03 0.77 18.16
C ALA A 202 18.47 1.23 16.80
N ARG A 203 18.27 0.30 15.85
CA ARG A 203 17.86 0.58 14.47
C ARG A 203 16.57 -0.17 14.12
N ILE A 204 15.44 0.36 14.60
CA ILE A 204 14.13 -0.25 14.46
C ILE A 204 13.23 0.62 13.59
N GLY A 205 12.67 0.03 12.53
CA GLY A 205 11.62 0.62 11.71
C GLY A 205 10.29 -0.08 11.93
N VAL A 206 9.20 0.65 11.76
CA VAL A 206 7.85 0.08 11.73
C VAL A 206 7.22 0.34 10.38
N GLY A 207 6.82 -0.73 9.68
CA GLY A 207 6.08 -0.65 8.44
C GLY A 207 4.66 -1.18 8.61
N GLY A 208 3.79 -0.86 7.66
CA GLY A 208 2.49 -1.48 7.63
C GLY A 208 1.68 -1.07 6.39
N HIS A 209 0.67 -1.86 6.09
CA HIS A 209 -0.24 -1.62 4.98
C HIS A 209 -1.66 -1.41 5.49
N SER A 210 -2.39 -0.45 4.90
CA SER A 210 -3.80 -0.21 5.22
C SER A 210 -3.98 0.03 6.73
N TYR A 211 -4.70 -0.83 7.44
CA TYR A 211 -4.84 -0.74 8.89
C TYR A 211 -3.48 -0.83 9.62
N GLY A 212 -2.54 -1.62 9.10
CA GLY A 212 -1.17 -1.65 9.59
C GLY A 212 -0.40 -0.35 9.36
N ALA A 213 -0.71 0.40 8.29
CA ALA A 213 -0.13 1.74 8.07
C ALA A 213 -0.59 2.71 9.17
N PHE A 214 -1.87 2.64 9.58
CA PHE A 214 -2.38 3.39 10.71
C PHE A 214 -1.64 3.06 12.00
N THR A 215 -1.43 1.75 12.26
CA THR A 215 -0.63 1.28 13.39
C THR A 215 0.79 1.88 13.37
N ALA A 216 1.47 1.83 12.22
CA ALA A 216 2.81 2.39 12.06
C ALA A 216 2.84 3.91 12.32
N MET A 217 1.87 4.67 11.81
CA MET A 217 1.78 6.10 12.05
C MET A 217 1.59 6.43 13.54
N LEU A 218 0.74 5.68 14.27
CA LEU A 218 0.53 5.88 15.70
C LEU A 218 1.81 5.60 16.52
N THR A 219 2.58 4.57 16.18
CA THR A 219 3.87 4.29 16.86
C THR A 219 4.91 5.38 16.61
N ALA A 220 4.78 6.14 15.53
CA ALA A 220 5.65 7.25 15.16
C ALA A 220 5.20 8.61 15.71
N GLY A 221 4.11 8.67 16.46
CA GLY A 221 3.62 9.89 17.11
C GLY A 221 2.41 10.54 16.46
N ALA A 222 1.77 9.89 15.48
CA ALA A 222 0.44 10.33 15.05
C ALA A 222 -0.56 10.21 16.22
N LYS A 223 -1.58 11.06 16.22
CA LYS A 223 -2.60 11.11 17.25
C LYS A 223 -3.99 10.99 16.67
N THR A 224 -4.87 10.33 17.40
CA THR A 224 -6.30 10.46 17.15
C THR A 224 -6.93 11.48 18.10
N PHE A 225 -7.89 12.23 17.62
CA PHE A 225 -8.65 13.22 18.39
C PHE A 225 -10.04 12.66 18.76
N GLY A 226 -10.04 11.46 19.33
CA GLY A 226 -11.20 10.87 19.96
C GLY A 226 -11.31 11.25 21.43
N ASN A 227 -12.25 10.69 22.15
CA ASN A 227 -12.32 10.81 23.59
C ASN A 227 -12.24 9.42 24.24
N PRO A 228 -11.10 9.05 24.84
CA PRO A 228 -9.83 9.80 24.96
C PRO A 228 -9.02 9.86 23.65
N PRO A 229 -8.15 10.88 23.47
CA PRO A 229 -7.23 10.91 22.36
C PRO A 229 -6.16 9.80 22.51
N LEU A 230 -5.84 9.10 21.41
CA LEU A 230 -4.84 8.06 21.42
C LEU A 230 -3.51 8.60 20.88
N THR A 231 -2.42 8.34 21.59
CA THR A 231 -1.04 8.60 21.19
C THR A 231 -0.15 7.51 21.74
N PHE A 232 0.72 6.96 20.91
CA PHE A 232 1.53 5.78 21.23
C PHE A 232 2.97 5.92 20.72
N ALA A 233 3.47 7.14 20.63
CA ALA A 233 4.85 7.36 20.19
C ALA A 233 5.86 6.54 21.02
N ASP A 234 6.68 5.74 20.35
CA ASP A 234 7.73 4.96 20.97
C ASP A 234 9.10 5.44 20.43
N ALA A 235 9.98 5.89 21.32
CA ALA A 235 11.29 6.46 20.96
C ALA A 235 12.25 5.45 20.33
N ARG A 236 11.99 4.16 20.44
CA ARG A 236 12.74 3.08 19.76
C ARG A 236 12.49 3.06 18.27
N VAL A 237 11.32 3.54 17.80
CA VAL A 237 10.99 3.63 16.37
C VAL A 237 11.79 4.75 15.73
N LYS A 238 12.64 4.42 14.76
CA LYS A 238 13.54 5.37 14.07
C LYS A 238 13.06 5.82 12.72
N ALA A 239 12.23 5.01 12.05
CA ALA A 239 11.65 5.33 10.74
C ALA A 239 10.36 4.53 10.53
N ILE A 240 9.46 5.03 9.70
CA ILE A 240 8.24 4.30 9.34
C ILE A 240 7.97 4.27 7.83
N ILE A 241 7.33 3.19 7.38
CA ILE A 241 6.69 3.13 6.05
C ILE A 241 5.19 2.85 6.24
N ALA A 242 4.35 3.77 5.75
CA ALA A 242 2.91 3.65 5.74
C ALA A 242 2.43 3.41 4.30
N MET A 243 2.07 2.18 3.96
CA MET A 243 1.56 1.79 2.65
C MET A 243 0.03 1.88 2.67
N SER A 244 -0.55 2.59 1.73
CA SER A 244 -2.00 2.91 1.70
C SER A 244 -2.47 3.53 3.02
N PRO A 245 -1.84 4.64 3.49
CA PRO A 245 -2.16 5.24 4.78
C PRO A 245 -3.57 5.83 4.79
N GLN A 246 -4.13 5.98 5.98
CA GLN A 246 -5.33 6.77 6.19
C GLN A 246 -5.00 8.26 6.13
N GLY A 247 -5.87 9.03 5.49
CA GLY A 247 -5.86 10.49 5.51
C GLY A 247 -6.78 11.06 6.58
N VAL A 248 -7.07 12.36 6.49
CA VAL A 248 -8.01 13.05 7.38
C VAL A 248 -9.37 12.35 7.35
N SER A 249 -9.86 11.95 8.53
CA SER A 249 -11.11 11.22 8.67
C SER A 249 -11.68 11.42 10.08
N THR A 250 -12.75 12.19 10.20
CA THR A 250 -13.41 12.44 11.49
C THR A 250 -13.90 11.17 12.16
N ASN A 251 -14.37 10.20 11.36
CA ASN A 251 -14.83 8.90 11.85
C ASN A 251 -13.69 8.06 12.47
N ARG A 252 -12.44 8.32 12.09
CA ARG A 252 -11.24 7.67 12.65
C ARG A 252 -10.50 8.58 13.64
N GLY A 253 -11.10 9.70 14.01
CA GLY A 253 -10.47 10.69 14.88
C GLY A 253 -9.21 11.31 14.26
N LEU A 254 -9.05 11.27 12.93
CA LEU A 254 -7.92 11.86 12.22
C LEU A 254 -8.27 13.23 11.68
N THR A 255 -7.50 14.23 12.10
CA THR A 255 -7.59 15.63 11.66
C THR A 255 -6.26 16.04 11.03
N ALA A 256 -6.16 17.23 10.45
CA ALA A 256 -4.91 17.79 9.95
C ALA A 256 -3.80 17.87 11.04
N ASP A 257 -4.18 17.95 12.31
CA ASP A 257 -3.24 17.98 13.43
C ASP A 257 -2.71 16.58 13.84
N SER A 258 -3.27 15.53 13.30
CA SER A 258 -2.96 14.16 13.70
C SER A 258 -1.50 13.78 13.50
N TRP A 259 -0.85 14.29 12.47
CA TRP A 259 0.53 13.94 12.12
C TRP A 259 1.58 14.94 12.62
N ARG A 260 1.16 16.04 13.26
CA ARG A 260 2.06 17.14 13.68
C ARG A 260 3.26 16.71 14.54
N ASN A 261 3.12 15.62 15.29
CA ASN A 261 4.18 15.12 16.19
C ASN A 261 4.99 13.95 15.61
N MET A 262 4.82 13.63 14.34
CA MET A 262 5.61 12.59 13.67
C MET A 262 6.94 13.15 13.20
N HIS A 263 7.95 13.17 14.08
CA HIS A 263 9.27 13.75 13.79
C HIS A 263 10.23 12.75 13.11
N VAL A 264 10.01 11.46 13.24
CA VAL A 264 10.86 10.44 12.59
C VAL A 264 10.74 10.47 11.06
N PRO A 265 11.77 10.04 10.31
CA PRO A 265 11.65 9.80 8.88
C PRO A 265 10.43 8.93 8.56
N ALA A 266 9.64 9.35 7.58
CA ALA A 266 8.43 8.63 7.21
C ALA A 266 8.21 8.60 5.70
N MET A 267 7.87 7.43 5.17
CA MET A 267 7.47 7.26 3.78
C MET A 267 6.00 6.84 3.72
N PHE A 268 5.21 7.62 2.99
CA PHE A 268 3.81 7.37 2.72
C PHE A 268 3.69 6.89 1.27
N MET A 269 3.23 5.68 1.05
CA MET A 269 3.12 5.09 -0.28
C MET A 269 1.66 4.84 -0.63
N THR A 270 1.25 5.20 -1.83
CA THR A 270 -0.09 4.88 -2.37
C THR A 270 -0.02 4.59 -3.86
N GLY A 271 -1.10 4.09 -4.42
CA GLY A 271 -1.25 3.86 -5.84
C GLY A 271 -2.30 4.78 -6.46
N SER A 272 -2.21 5.05 -7.77
CA SER A 272 -3.19 5.89 -8.44
C SER A 272 -4.60 5.28 -8.47
N ARG A 273 -4.71 3.97 -8.18
CA ARG A 273 -5.97 3.22 -8.07
C ARG A 273 -6.24 2.73 -6.65
N ASP A 274 -5.59 3.31 -5.66
CA ASP A 274 -5.70 2.91 -4.25
C ASP A 274 -6.87 3.63 -3.58
N TYR A 275 -8.06 3.14 -3.82
CA TYR A 275 -9.29 3.63 -3.21
C TYR A 275 -9.66 2.80 -1.99
N GLY A 276 -10.21 3.46 -0.96
CA GLY A 276 -10.76 2.82 0.23
C GLY A 276 -12.13 2.21 -0.01
N ALA A 277 -12.80 1.92 1.10
CA ALA A 277 -14.15 1.35 1.07
C ALA A 277 -15.20 2.30 0.47
N ASN A 278 -14.93 3.59 0.47
CA ASN A 278 -15.73 4.61 -0.19
C ASN A 278 -14.90 5.37 -1.24
N GLU A 279 -15.56 6.00 -2.19
CA GLU A 279 -14.94 6.70 -3.32
C GLU A 279 -14.13 7.94 -2.91
N THR A 280 -14.33 8.45 -1.70
CA THR A 280 -13.64 9.64 -1.18
C THR A 280 -12.27 9.31 -0.60
N GLU A 281 -11.97 8.05 -0.32
CA GLU A 281 -10.70 7.59 0.25
C GLU A 281 -9.69 7.22 -0.85
N GLY A 282 -9.47 8.11 -1.80
CA GLY A 282 -8.52 7.93 -2.90
C GLY A 282 -7.09 8.37 -2.56
N PRO A 283 -6.19 8.36 -3.56
CA PRO A 283 -4.77 8.71 -3.40
C PRO A 283 -4.54 10.10 -2.81
N ASP A 284 -5.34 11.10 -3.17
CA ASP A 284 -5.22 12.45 -2.62
C ASP A 284 -5.62 12.51 -1.14
N TRP A 285 -6.65 11.78 -0.75
CA TRP A 285 -7.00 11.64 0.65
C TRP A 285 -5.86 10.99 1.44
N ARG A 286 -5.20 9.97 0.90
CA ARG A 286 -4.05 9.32 1.53
C ARG A 286 -2.82 10.23 1.63
N ARG A 287 -2.67 11.16 0.68
CA ARG A 287 -1.58 12.14 0.67
C ARG A 287 -1.64 13.13 1.81
N THR A 288 -2.82 13.38 2.40
CA THR A 288 -2.96 14.32 3.52
C THR A 288 -2.10 13.92 4.72
N ALA A 289 -1.85 12.63 4.97
CA ALA A 289 -0.93 12.19 6.02
C ALA A 289 0.52 12.69 5.81
N TYR A 290 0.97 12.77 4.55
CA TYR A 290 2.24 13.38 4.20
C TYR A 290 2.16 14.90 4.32
N GLU A 291 1.14 15.53 3.74
CA GLU A 291 1.01 16.99 3.70
C GLU A 291 0.94 17.60 5.10
N ASP A 292 0.23 16.97 6.02
CA ASP A 292 0.02 17.46 7.39
C ASP A 292 1.13 17.00 8.38
N SER A 293 2.08 16.15 7.96
CA SER A 293 3.25 15.81 8.76
C SER A 293 4.30 16.92 8.72
N PRO A 294 5.14 17.11 9.79
CA PRO A 294 6.18 18.13 9.78
C PRO A 294 7.26 17.83 8.72
N ALA A 295 7.99 18.87 8.29
CA ALA A 295 9.16 18.68 7.42
C ALA A 295 10.26 17.86 8.12
N GLY A 296 11.15 17.27 7.34
CA GLY A 296 12.28 16.47 7.81
C GLY A 296 12.17 14.99 7.42
N ASP A 297 12.80 14.64 6.29
CA ASP A 297 12.84 13.28 5.74
C ASP A 297 11.46 12.61 5.62
N LYS A 298 10.49 13.38 5.12
CA LYS A 298 9.15 12.90 4.77
C LYS A 298 9.07 12.68 3.26
N TYR A 299 8.57 11.53 2.88
CA TYR A 299 8.46 11.10 1.48
C TYR A 299 7.03 10.68 1.18
N PHE A 300 6.52 11.13 0.05
CA PHE A 300 5.27 10.62 -0.52
C PHE A 300 5.57 9.95 -1.86
N VAL A 301 5.10 8.73 -2.04
CA VAL A 301 5.32 7.92 -3.24
C VAL A 301 3.97 7.55 -3.84
N LEU A 302 3.73 8.00 -5.07
CA LEU A 302 2.58 7.58 -5.87
C LEU A 302 3.04 6.62 -6.96
N ILE A 303 2.50 5.40 -6.96
CA ILE A 303 2.78 4.36 -7.96
C ILE A 303 1.59 4.28 -8.91
N ARG A 304 1.79 4.66 -10.18
CA ARG A 304 0.73 4.65 -11.19
C ARG A 304 0.27 3.22 -11.47
N GLY A 305 -1.03 3.03 -11.51
CA GLY A 305 -1.66 1.73 -11.73
C GLY A 305 -1.73 0.80 -10.53
N ALA A 306 -1.02 1.08 -9.43
CA ALA A 306 -1.15 0.30 -8.22
C ALA A 306 -2.50 0.56 -7.53
N GLY A 307 -3.17 -0.50 -7.10
CA GLY A 307 -4.37 -0.48 -6.28
C GLY A 307 -4.06 -0.85 -4.83
N HIS A 308 -5.10 -0.87 -4.00
CA HIS A 308 -4.97 -1.17 -2.55
C HIS A 308 -4.25 -2.50 -2.30
N MET A 309 -4.63 -3.55 -3.01
CA MET A 309 -4.07 -4.89 -2.80
C MET A 309 -2.70 -5.11 -3.46
N THR A 310 -2.25 -4.20 -4.33
CA THR A 310 -0.91 -4.31 -4.95
C THR A 310 0.20 -4.30 -3.89
N PHE A 311 -0.01 -3.60 -2.78
CA PHE A 311 0.95 -3.53 -1.66
C PHE A 311 1.10 -4.86 -0.90
N THR A 312 0.19 -5.81 -1.07
CA THR A 312 0.33 -7.16 -0.48
C THR A 312 1.36 -8.02 -1.21
N GLY A 313 1.80 -7.59 -2.38
CA GLY A 313 2.68 -8.38 -3.24
C GLY A 313 1.98 -9.53 -3.96
N ILE A 314 0.69 -9.69 -3.74
CA ILE A 314 -0.15 -10.64 -4.47
C ILE A 314 -0.56 -9.96 -5.77
N ALA A 315 0.02 -10.39 -6.88
CA ALA A 315 -0.48 -10.06 -8.21
C ALA A 315 -1.84 -10.74 -8.37
N SER A 316 -2.90 -10.06 -7.96
CA SER A 316 -4.23 -10.66 -7.95
C SER A 316 -4.96 -10.29 -9.23
N GLY A 317 -5.23 -11.28 -10.06
CA GLY A 317 -6.24 -11.16 -11.13
C GLY A 317 -7.64 -10.77 -10.63
N LEU A 318 -7.87 -10.75 -9.32
CA LEU A 318 -9.10 -10.28 -8.66
C LEU A 318 -9.09 -8.76 -8.45
N GLY A 319 -7.91 -8.13 -8.22
CA GLY A 319 -7.78 -6.67 -8.13
C GLY A 319 -8.05 -5.99 -9.46
N GLU A 320 -7.64 -6.58 -10.57
CA GLU A 320 -7.87 -6.04 -11.91
C GLU A 320 -9.36 -5.91 -12.29
N GLN A 321 -10.19 -6.84 -11.86
CA GLN A 321 -11.62 -6.81 -12.21
C GLN A 321 -12.39 -5.77 -11.39
N TYR A 322 -11.91 -5.45 -10.18
CA TYR A 322 -12.52 -4.47 -9.30
C TYR A 322 -12.10 -3.03 -9.64
N ASP A 323 -10.86 -2.86 -10.12
CA ASP A 323 -10.24 -1.56 -10.42
C ASP A 323 -10.61 -0.99 -11.81
N ARG A 324 -11.01 -1.84 -12.75
CA ARG A 324 -11.28 -1.44 -14.14
C ARG A 324 -12.47 -0.50 -14.33
N THR A 325 -13.33 -0.34 -13.33
CA THR A 325 -14.55 0.46 -13.42
C THR A 325 -14.47 1.83 -12.71
N ARG A 326 -13.35 2.16 -12.07
CA ARG A 326 -13.24 3.34 -11.20
C ARG A 326 -12.06 4.24 -11.58
N GLU A 327 -12.16 4.92 -12.70
CA GLU A 327 -11.26 6.03 -13.04
C GLU A 327 -11.98 7.36 -12.76
N ALA A 328 -12.09 7.75 -11.49
CA ALA A 328 -12.49 9.11 -11.15
C ALA A 328 -11.28 10.06 -11.24
N PRO A 329 -11.44 11.29 -11.74
CA PRO A 329 -10.39 12.29 -11.71
C PRO A 329 -10.03 12.63 -10.26
N LEU A 330 -8.71 12.72 -9.99
CA LEU A 330 -8.21 13.14 -8.68
C LEU A 330 -8.63 14.58 -8.40
N THR A 331 -9.38 14.79 -7.34
CA THR A 331 -9.82 16.12 -6.90
C THR A 331 -9.29 16.41 -5.50
N ASP A 332 -8.90 17.65 -5.25
CA ASP A 332 -8.58 18.11 -3.90
C ASP A 332 -9.86 18.06 -3.05
N PRO A 333 -9.91 17.24 -1.99
CA PRO A 333 -11.11 17.10 -1.16
C PRO A 333 -11.48 18.40 -0.42
N ARG A 334 -10.54 19.37 -0.34
CA ARG A 334 -10.74 20.66 0.32
C ARG A 334 -11.25 21.76 -0.62
N THR A 335 -10.83 21.72 -1.86
CA THR A 335 -11.11 22.77 -2.85
C THR A 335 -12.02 22.33 -3.98
N GLY A 336 -12.22 21.01 -4.16
CA GLY A 336 -12.92 20.45 -5.31
C GLY A 336 -12.16 20.59 -6.64
N GLN A 337 -10.93 21.11 -6.61
CA GLN A 337 -10.13 21.35 -7.81
C GLN A 337 -9.51 20.03 -8.28
N VAL A 338 -9.59 19.75 -9.59
CA VAL A 338 -8.91 18.61 -10.21
C VAL A 338 -7.40 18.88 -10.19
N LEU A 339 -6.69 18.19 -9.29
CA LEU A 339 -5.25 18.41 -9.02
C LEU A 339 -4.34 17.85 -10.08
N ASN A 340 -4.79 16.82 -10.77
CA ASN A 340 -4.05 16.23 -11.88
C ASN A 340 -5.07 15.69 -12.88
N PRO A 341 -5.50 16.51 -13.87
CA PRO A 341 -6.28 15.97 -14.96
C PRO A 341 -5.42 14.91 -15.62
N MET A 342 -5.70 13.63 -15.33
CA MET A 342 -5.07 12.52 -16.05
C MET A 342 -5.14 12.88 -17.53
N PRO A 343 -4.03 12.92 -18.27
CA PRO A 343 -4.08 13.08 -19.70
C PRO A 343 -5.09 12.08 -20.23
N GLN A 344 -6.10 12.54 -20.98
CA GLN A 344 -7.20 11.69 -21.46
C GLN A 344 -6.70 10.48 -22.27
N ASP A 345 -5.45 10.56 -22.74
CA ASP A 345 -4.77 9.55 -23.55
C ASP A 345 -4.32 8.32 -22.77
N ASN A 346 -4.27 8.36 -21.43
CA ASN A 346 -3.85 7.22 -20.61
C ASN A 346 -4.99 6.34 -20.10
N ARG A 347 -6.25 6.67 -20.37
CA ARG A 347 -7.40 5.83 -19.99
C ARG A 347 -7.40 4.47 -20.68
N ASN A 348 -6.72 4.34 -21.82
CA ASN A 348 -6.57 3.11 -22.61
C ASN A 348 -5.11 2.61 -22.65
N GLY A 349 -4.21 3.15 -21.83
CA GLY A 349 -2.88 2.61 -21.70
C GLY A 349 -2.95 1.17 -21.19
N PRO A 350 -2.02 0.29 -21.62
CA PRO A 350 -1.98 -1.04 -21.06
C PRO A 350 -1.88 -0.93 -19.53
N PRO A 351 -2.61 -1.76 -18.76
CA PRO A 351 -2.48 -1.78 -17.31
C PRO A 351 -1.00 -1.91 -17.00
N ILE A 352 -0.47 -1.02 -16.13
CA ILE A 352 0.89 -1.19 -15.64
C ILE A 352 0.92 -2.57 -15.03
N ASN A 353 1.76 -3.42 -15.62
CA ASN A 353 1.95 -4.79 -15.17
C ASN A 353 2.12 -4.76 -13.64
N ASP A 354 1.24 -5.41 -12.88
CA ASP A 354 1.28 -5.51 -11.41
C ASP A 354 2.69 -5.83 -10.89
N ARG A 355 3.47 -6.59 -11.67
CA ARG A 355 4.86 -6.89 -11.40
C ARG A 355 5.73 -5.62 -11.34
N GLY A 356 5.51 -4.65 -12.22
CA GLY A 356 6.26 -3.39 -12.22
C GLY A 356 5.95 -2.55 -10.97
N ALA A 357 4.69 -2.50 -10.54
CA ALA A 357 4.27 -1.82 -9.33
C ALA A 357 4.86 -2.48 -8.07
N VAL A 358 4.77 -3.81 -7.97
CA VAL A 358 5.37 -4.58 -6.85
C VAL A 358 6.89 -4.38 -6.79
N ASN A 359 7.58 -4.39 -7.94
CA ASN A 359 9.01 -4.12 -8.02
C ASN A 359 9.35 -2.71 -7.53
N SER A 360 8.54 -1.70 -7.88
CA SER A 360 8.71 -0.33 -7.39
C SER A 360 8.53 -0.24 -5.88
N ILE A 361 7.50 -0.92 -5.33
CA ILE A 361 7.28 -0.99 -3.88
C ILE A 361 8.52 -1.56 -3.17
N ARG A 362 9.04 -2.69 -3.65
CA ARG A 362 10.23 -3.35 -3.09
C ARG A 362 11.45 -2.44 -3.11
N SER A 363 11.81 -1.91 -4.28
CA SER A 363 13.02 -1.11 -4.46
C SER A 363 12.98 0.19 -3.66
N ILE A 364 11.86 0.94 -3.71
CA ILE A 364 11.76 2.23 -3.04
C ILE A 364 11.68 2.07 -1.52
N SER A 365 10.96 1.08 -1.03
CA SER A 365 10.92 0.79 0.40
C SER A 365 12.28 0.35 0.94
N LEU A 366 13.06 -0.44 0.17
CA LEU A 366 14.42 -0.81 0.54
C LEU A 366 15.36 0.41 0.57
N MET A 367 15.29 1.30 -0.43
CA MET A 367 16.06 2.56 -0.42
C MET A 367 15.77 3.36 0.84
N PHE A 368 14.50 3.46 1.24
CA PHE A 368 14.13 4.18 2.44
C PHE A 368 14.68 3.52 3.72
N TRP A 369 14.54 2.20 3.85
CA TRP A 369 15.09 1.48 5.00
C TRP A 369 16.62 1.61 5.06
N ASP A 370 17.32 1.45 3.94
CA ASP A 370 18.77 1.59 3.87
C ASP A 370 19.23 3.02 4.20
N ALA A 371 18.48 4.04 3.76
CA ALA A 371 18.78 5.45 4.06
C ALA A 371 18.63 5.78 5.54
N HIS A 372 17.62 5.23 6.23
CA HIS A 372 17.23 5.68 7.57
C HIS A 372 17.48 4.67 8.69
N LEU A 373 17.71 3.40 8.37
CA LEU A 373 18.08 2.39 9.35
C LEU A 373 19.54 1.93 9.22
N LYS A 374 20.16 2.11 8.02
CA LYS A 374 21.58 1.78 7.82
C LYS A 374 22.44 3.00 7.51
N ASP A 375 21.87 4.20 7.55
CA ASP A 375 22.55 5.48 7.30
C ASP A 375 23.30 5.52 5.94
N LYS A 376 22.81 4.78 4.93
CA LYS A 376 23.43 4.74 3.62
C LYS A 376 23.16 6.04 2.84
N LYS A 377 24.22 6.82 2.64
CA LYS A 377 24.14 8.12 1.95
C LYS A 377 23.74 8.00 0.50
N ASP A 378 24.15 6.94 -0.19
CA ASP A 378 23.78 6.65 -1.57
C ASP A 378 22.28 6.36 -1.68
N ALA A 379 21.71 5.57 -0.78
CA ALA A 379 20.27 5.32 -0.69
C ALA A 379 19.50 6.64 -0.48
N LYS A 380 19.96 7.47 0.45
CA LYS A 380 19.33 8.78 0.72
C LYS A 380 19.42 9.72 -0.48
N ALA A 381 20.52 9.68 -1.24
CA ALA A 381 20.71 10.46 -2.46
C ALA A 381 19.85 9.96 -3.63
N LEU A 382 19.43 8.69 -3.62
CA LEU A 382 18.50 8.16 -4.61
C LEU A 382 17.05 8.55 -4.32
N LEU A 383 16.69 8.82 -3.08
CA LEU A 383 15.37 9.33 -2.67
C LEU A 383 15.25 10.84 -2.97
N ASP A 384 15.42 11.20 -4.23
CA ASP A 384 15.35 12.55 -4.80
C ASP A 384 14.21 12.59 -5.82
N PRO A 385 13.24 13.54 -5.70
CA PRO A 385 12.13 13.67 -6.64
C PRO A 385 12.54 13.69 -8.11
N THR A 386 13.69 14.27 -8.44
CA THR A 386 14.17 14.39 -9.81
C THR A 386 14.58 13.05 -10.45
N LYS A 387 14.76 12.02 -9.65
CA LYS A 387 15.14 10.67 -10.12
C LYS A 387 13.95 9.76 -10.39
N PHE A 388 12.75 10.22 -10.10
CA PHE A 388 11.52 9.48 -10.31
C PHE A 388 10.70 10.13 -11.40
N SER A 389 10.24 9.34 -12.36
CA SER A 389 9.40 9.78 -13.46
C SER A 389 8.61 8.60 -14.03
N GLY A 390 7.63 8.88 -14.86
CA GLY A 390 6.83 7.86 -15.52
C GLY A 390 5.84 7.18 -14.56
N SER A 391 6.11 5.94 -14.17
CA SER A 391 5.20 5.13 -13.35
C SER A 391 5.27 5.43 -11.84
N VAL A 392 6.25 6.20 -11.39
CA VAL A 392 6.43 6.56 -9.97
C VAL A 392 6.65 8.05 -9.84
N GLU A 393 5.91 8.67 -8.93
CA GLU A 393 6.14 10.04 -8.48
C GLU A 393 6.61 10.02 -7.03
N LEU A 394 7.65 10.79 -6.74
CA LEU A 394 8.16 10.97 -5.39
C LEU A 394 8.11 12.45 -5.02
N MET A 395 7.58 12.75 -3.84
CA MET A 395 7.67 14.06 -3.19
C MET A 395 8.49 13.94 -1.92
N LYS A 396 9.17 15.01 -1.53
CA LYS A 396 10.02 15.06 -0.33
C LYS A 396 9.92 16.41 0.36
N LYS A 397 9.94 16.42 1.68
CA LYS A 397 10.05 17.63 2.49
C LYS A 397 10.82 17.40 3.79
#